data_fe98a660825743f336a7066482f9942a
#
_entry.id   fe98a660825743f336a7066482f9942a
#
_cell.length_a   1.000
_cell.length_b   1.000
_cell.length_c   1.000
_cell.angle_alpha   90.00
_cell.angle_beta   90.00
_cell.angle_gamma   90.00
#
_symmetry.space_group_name_H-M   'P 1'
#
loop_
_entity.id
_entity.type
_entity.pdbx_description
1 polymer ?
#
loop_
_entity_poly.entity_id
_entity_poly.type
_entity_poly.pdbx_seq_one_letter_code
_entity_poly.pdbx_strand_id
1 'polypeptide(L)'
;MKLVILFFCLFCFFSSCKCKKSITENTAVSSQESTVLLQKDILPNIIYQETARGSHRKISISEGTIYVVSAQGAKPVYWMLNKADNQNLLELFQKIDLDKINTLKSPTEKRFYDGAPIANLTISTKKNTYISSDFDGGFSPKEINAFVNALIEIAEKLNN
;
A
#
# COMPACT_ATOMS: atom_id res chain seq x y z
N MET A 1 51.42 -43.30 33.20
CA MET A 1 52.67 -42.57 33.02
C MET A 1 52.25 -41.14 32.68
N LYS A 2 52.38 -40.40 33.66
CA LYS A 2 53.25 -39.22 33.78
C LYS A 2 52.72 -38.10 32.89
N LEU A 3 52.27 -37.13 33.46
CA LEU A 3 52.80 -36.07 34.32
C LEU A 3 52.77 -34.78 33.52
N VAL A 4 51.98 -33.90 33.96
CA VAL A 4 52.49 -32.77 34.76
C VAL A 4 52.79 -31.55 33.87
N ILE A 5 52.31 -30.54 34.35
CA ILE A 5 52.89 -29.21 34.53
C ILE A 5 52.54 -28.25 33.43
N LEU A 6 52.16 -27.11 33.65
CA LEU A 6 52.09 -26.09 34.72
C LEU A 6 51.35 -24.92 34.13
N PHE A 7 50.30 -24.37 34.73
CA PHE A 7 50.49 -23.22 35.57
C PHE A 7 51.39 -22.14 34.92
N PHE A 8 50.75 -21.22 34.24
CA PHE A 8 51.23 -19.86 34.32
C PHE A 8 50.08 -18.88 34.28
N CYS A 9 49.80 -18.44 35.44
CA CYS A 9 49.25 -17.16 35.77
C CYS A 9 49.90 -16.06 34.96
N LEU A 10 49.18 -15.10 34.60
CA LEU A 10 49.50 -13.69 34.85
C LEU A 10 48.43 -12.90 34.15
N PHE A 11 47.47 -12.37 34.86
CA PHE A 11 47.63 -11.07 35.50
C PHE A 11 48.22 -10.07 34.51
N CYS A 12 47.34 -9.39 33.81
CA CYS A 12 47.62 -8.01 33.45
C CYS A 12 46.34 -7.24 33.16
N PHE A 13 46.09 -6.41 34.10
CA PHE A 13 45.78 -4.99 34.02
C PHE A 13 44.38 -4.61 33.59
N PHE A 14 43.62 -4.39 34.60
CA PHE A 14 42.61 -3.35 34.62
C PHE A 14 43.26 -2.02 34.20
N SER A 15 42.99 -1.61 33.00
CA SER A 15 43.15 -0.23 32.64
C SER A 15 41.75 0.39 32.59
N SER A 16 41.39 0.87 33.74
CA SER A 16 40.30 1.81 33.95
C SER A 16 40.59 3.09 33.20
N CYS A 17 40.08 3.26 32.00
CA CYS A 17 40.03 4.57 31.36
C CYS A 17 38.68 5.21 31.72
N LYS A 18 38.70 6.00 32.78
CA LYS A 18 37.70 7.04 33.00
C LYS A 18 37.85 8.08 31.91
N CYS A 19 37.04 8.01 30.89
CA CYS A 19 36.82 9.14 30.00
C CYS A 19 35.51 9.81 30.37
N LYS A 20 35.63 11.07 30.66
CA LYS A 20 34.58 11.99 31.07
C LYS A 20 33.42 12.00 30.07
N LYS A 21 32.23 12.03 30.62
CA LYS A 21 30.98 12.49 30.07
C LYS A 21 31.19 13.69 29.17
N SER A 22 30.95 13.56 27.89
CA SER A 22 30.42 14.61 27.08
C SER A 22 29.20 14.00 26.38
N ILE A 23 28.12 14.63 26.68
CA ILE A 23 26.77 14.44 26.13
C ILE A 23 26.85 14.64 24.62
N THR A 24 26.62 13.57 23.88
CA THR A 24 26.06 13.68 22.54
C THR A 24 25.09 12.51 22.39
N GLU A 25 23.95 12.67 22.99
CA GLU A 25 22.71 12.05 22.57
C GLU A 25 22.40 12.61 21.20
N ASN A 26 22.25 11.73 20.26
CA ASN A 26 21.44 11.83 19.04
C ASN A 26 22.18 11.24 17.86
N THR A 27 22.06 9.94 17.63
CA THR A 27 22.04 9.38 16.26
C THR A 27 21.70 7.88 16.31
N ALA A 28 20.54 7.51 16.81
CA ALA A 28 20.02 6.16 16.62
C ALA A 28 18.49 6.08 16.47
N VAL A 29 17.79 7.23 16.45
CA VAL A 29 16.31 7.27 16.30
C VAL A 29 15.89 7.70 14.89
N SER A 30 16.82 8.25 14.08
CA SER A 30 16.50 8.83 12.78
C SER A 30 16.26 7.81 11.65
N SER A 31 16.81 6.60 11.74
CA SER A 31 16.70 5.64 10.61
C SER A 31 15.38 4.88 10.58
N GLN A 32 14.76 4.62 11.73
CA GLN A 32 13.47 3.91 11.75
C GLN A 32 12.30 4.86 11.49
N GLU A 33 12.37 6.08 12.00
CA GLU A 33 11.33 7.08 11.78
C GLU A 33 11.32 7.58 10.33
N SER A 34 12.49 7.76 9.71
CA SER A 34 12.59 8.08 8.29
C SER A 34 12.04 6.97 7.39
N THR A 35 12.23 5.70 7.75
CA THR A 35 11.72 4.56 6.98
C THR A 35 10.21 4.40 7.14
N VAL A 36 9.66 4.71 8.31
CA VAL A 36 8.22 4.72 8.58
C VAL A 36 7.53 5.88 7.87
N LEU A 37 8.15 7.07 7.85
CA LEU A 37 7.63 8.24 7.14
C LEU A 37 7.65 8.03 5.62
N LEU A 38 8.72 7.45 5.06
CA LEU A 38 8.81 7.12 3.63
C LEU A 38 7.79 6.06 3.19
N GLN A 39 7.36 5.16 4.09
CA GLN A 39 6.31 4.18 3.79
C GLN A 39 4.90 4.75 3.84
N LYS A 40 4.70 5.87 4.53
CA LYS A 40 3.39 6.54 4.64
C LYS A 40 3.03 7.32 3.37
N ASP A 41 4.02 7.66 2.55
CA ASP A 41 3.87 8.49 1.36
C ASP A 41 3.80 7.69 0.03
N ILE A 42 3.74 6.37 0.11
CA ILE A 42 3.66 5.49 -1.06
C ILE A 42 2.32 4.76 -1.07
N LEU A 43 1.58 4.91 -2.16
CA LEU A 43 0.37 4.13 -2.38
C LEU A 43 0.70 2.63 -2.43
N PRO A 44 -0.11 1.77 -1.79
CA PRO A 44 0.00 0.33 -1.95
C PRO A 44 -0.38 -0.08 -3.38
N ASN A 45 -0.22 -1.35 -3.72
CA ASN A 45 -0.79 -1.85 -4.96
C ASN A 45 -2.32 -1.85 -4.87
N ILE A 46 -2.96 -1.24 -5.86
CA ILE A 46 -4.41 -1.05 -5.91
C ILE A 46 -4.93 -1.67 -7.20
N ILE A 47 -6.05 -2.35 -7.12
CA ILE A 47 -6.78 -2.86 -8.28
C ILE A 47 -8.26 -2.52 -8.08
N TYR A 48 -8.80 -1.72 -8.97
CA TYR A 48 -10.23 -1.58 -9.17
C TYR A 48 -10.61 -2.32 -10.43
N GLN A 49 -11.61 -3.16 -10.36
CA GLN A 49 -12.13 -3.83 -11.54
C GLN A 49 -13.64 -3.80 -11.56
N GLU A 50 -14.19 -3.74 -12.76
CA GLU A 50 -15.62 -3.92 -13.00
C GLU A 50 -15.83 -4.80 -14.22
N THR A 51 -16.83 -5.67 -14.13
CA THR A 51 -17.16 -6.63 -15.18
C THR A 51 -18.66 -6.77 -15.32
N ALA A 52 -19.13 -6.69 -16.56
CA ALA A 52 -20.49 -7.05 -16.92
C ALA A 52 -20.45 -7.91 -18.20
N ARG A 53 -21.60 -8.38 -18.65
CA ARG A 53 -21.71 -9.12 -19.89
C ARG A 53 -21.25 -8.24 -21.06
N GLY A 54 -20.11 -8.60 -21.66
CA GLY A 54 -19.53 -7.88 -22.81
C GLY A 54 -18.71 -6.63 -22.45
N SER A 55 -18.54 -6.30 -21.17
CA SER A 55 -17.69 -5.20 -20.74
C SER A 55 -16.75 -5.59 -19.61
N HIS A 56 -15.54 -5.07 -19.66
CA HIS A 56 -14.53 -5.25 -18.63
C HIS A 56 -13.66 -4.01 -18.53
N ARG A 57 -13.49 -3.51 -17.31
CA ARG A 57 -12.53 -2.43 -17.00
C ARG A 57 -11.73 -2.80 -15.78
N LYS A 58 -10.43 -2.63 -15.88
CA LYS A 58 -9.52 -2.80 -14.75
C LYS A 58 -8.59 -1.60 -14.70
N ILE A 59 -8.53 -0.95 -13.55
CA ILE A 59 -7.59 0.12 -13.24
C ILE A 59 -6.71 -0.39 -12.11
N SER A 60 -5.40 -0.34 -12.28
CA SER A 60 -4.48 -0.74 -11.22
C SER A 60 -3.35 0.26 -11.06
N ILE A 61 -2.89 0.42 -9.82
CA ILE A 61 -1.73 1.23 -9.47
C ILE A 61 -0.69 0.32 -8.84
N SER A 62 0.53 0.42 -9.34
CA SER A 62 1.71 -0.23 -8.78
C SER A 62 2.92 0.68 -8.98
N GLU A 63 3.70 0.89 -7.94
CA GLU A 63 4.96 1.66 -7.98
C GLU A 63 4.81 3.05 -8.65
N GLY A 64 3.72 3.76 -8.35
CA GLY A 64 3.45 5.08 -8.91
C GLY A 64 3.01 5.10 -10.37
N THR A 65 2.77 3.94 -10.97
CA THR A 65 2.27 3.79 -12.33
C THR A 65 0.82 3.31 -12.30
N ILE A 66 -0.03 3.97 -13.08
CA ILE A 66 -1.42 3.54 -13.30
C ILE A 66 -1.52 2.77 -14.61
N TYR A 67 -2.23 1.66 -14.58
CA TYR A 67 -2.50 0.78 -15.72
C TYR A 67 -4.00 0.69 -15.93
N VAL A 68 -4.44 0.82 -17.16
CA VAL A 68 -5.86 0.75 -17.55
C VAL A 68 -6.06 -0.32 -18.62
N VAL A 69 -6.99 -1.23 -18.35
CA VAL A 69 -7.46 -2.25 -19.30
C VAL A 69 -8.93 -2.00 -19.54
N SER A 70 -9.34 -1.69 -20.77
CA SER A 70 -10.70 -1.28 -21.12
C SER A 70 -11.57 -2.41 -21.68
N ALA A 71 -11.00 -3.58 -21.98
CA ALA A 71 -11.74 -4.75 -22.46
C ALA A 71 -11.03 -6.03 -22.02
N GLN A 72 -11.77 -7.13 -21.96
CA GLN A 72 -11.21 -8.43 -21.66
C GLN A 72 -10.16 -8.83 -22.71
N GLY A 73 -8.95 -9.18 -22.25
CA GLY A 73 -7.83 -9.56 -23.12
C GLY A 73 -7.11 -8.37 -23.79
N ALA A 74 -7.56 -7.14 -23.61
CA ALA A 74 -6.85 -5.97 -24.09
C ALA A 74 -5.51 -5.79 -23.36
N LYS A 75 -4.52 -5.24 -24.06
CA LYS A 75 -3.26 -4.85 -23.45
C LYS A 75 -3.47 -3.63 -22.55
N PRO A 76 -2.83 -3.57 -21.39
CA PRO A 76 -2.92 -2.39 -20.55
C PRO A 76 -2.25 -1.19 -21.21
N VAL A 77 -2.88 -0.03 -21.10
CA VAL A 77 -2.26 1.27 -21.32
C VAL A 77 -1.80 1.79 -19.96
N TYR A 78 -0.67 2.48 -19.89
CA TYR A 78 -0.10 2.88 -18.61
C TYR A 78 0.55 4.26 -18.66
N TRP A 79 0.54 4.95 -17.51
CA TRP A 79 1.16 6.25 -17.31
C TRP A 79 1.73 6.36 -15.89
N MET A 80 2.74 7.17 -15.71
CA MET A 80 3.19 7.56 -14.39
C MET A 80 2.19 8.56 -13.78
N LEU A 81 1.79 8.31 -12.55
CA LEU A 81 0.99 9.27 -11.79
C LEU A 81 1.80 10.56 -11.57
N ASN A 82 1.20 11.69 -11.86
CA ASN A 82 1.78 12.96 -11.48
C ASN A 82 1.70 13.16 -9.95
N LYS A 83 2.47 14.09 -9.44
CA LYS A 83 2.57 14.33 -8.00
C LYS A 83 1.22 14.71 -7.36
N ALA A 84 0.40 15.50 -8.04
CA ALA A 84 -0.88 15.96 -7.51
C ALA A 84 -1.89 14.81 -7.41
N ASP A 85 -2.02 13.99 -8.46
CA ASP A 85 -2.91 12.83 -8.47
C ASP A 85 -2.46 11.78 -7.44
N ASN A 86 -1.14 11.52 -7.34
CA ASN A 86 -0.61 10.60 -6.34
C ASN A 86 -0.90 11.08 -4.90
N GLN A 87 -0.71 12.37 -4.62
CA GLN A 87 -0.99 12.95 -3.32
C GLN A 87 -2.48 12.87 -2.98
N ASN A 88 -3.36 13.22 -3.92
CA ASN A 88 -4.81 13.14 -3.74
C ASN A 88 -5.26 11.70 -3.43
N LEU A 89 -4.79 10.74 -4.21
CA LEU A 89 -5.12 9.34 -3.97
C LEU A 89 -4.59 8.85 -2.61
N LEU A 90 -3.41 9.27 -2.21
CA LEU A 90 -2.83 8.92 -0.91
C LEU A 90 -3.68 9.47 0.25
N GLU A 91 -4.11 10.73 0.16
CA GLU A 91 -4.96 11.36 1.18
C GLU A 91 -6.34 10.68 1.29
N LEU A 92 -6.91 10.26 0.16
CA LEU A 92 -8.17 9.52 0.13
C LEU A 92 -8.00 8.09 0.66
N PHE A 93 -6.90 7.41 0.29
CA PHE A 93 -6.55 6.08 0.78
C PHE A 93 -6.40 6.05 2.31
N GLN A 94 -5.77 7.05 2.91
CA GLN A 94 -5.57 7.12 4.36
C GLN A 94 -6.88 7.20 5.16
N LYS A 95 -8.00 7.52 4.52
CA LYS A 95 -9.34 7.58 5.15
C LYS A 95 -10.08 6.24 5.10
N ILE A 96 -9.55 5.24 4.39
CA ILE A 96 -10.19 3.93 4.24
C ILE A 96 -9.85 3.05 5.45
N ASP A 97 -10.87 2.53 6.13
CA ASP A 97 -10.73 1.49 7.15
C ASP A 97 -10.57 0.13 6.44
N LEU A 98 -9.32 -0.31 6.28
CA LEU A 98 -9.00 -1.54 5.55
C LEU A 98 -9.57 -2.79 6.23
N ASP A 99 -9.66 -2.80 7.56
CA ASP A 99 -10.15 -3.97 8.32
C ASP A 99 -11.66 -4.20 8.11
N LYS A 100 -12.39 -3.16 7.67
CA LYS A 100 -13.81 -3.24 7.39
C LYS A 100 -14.16 -3.28 5.91
N ILE A 101 -13.20 -3.18 5.02
CA ILE A 101 -13.46 -3.02 3.58
C ILE A 101 -14.27 -4.19 2.99
N ASN A 102 -14.10 -5.39 3.50
CA ASN A 102 -14.82 -6.59 3.08
C ASN A 102 -16.26 -6.69 3.59
N THR A 103 -16.67 -5.79 4.49
CA THR A 103 -18.02 -5.74 5.07
C THR A 103 -18.85 -4.57 4.56
N LEU A 104 -18.28 -3.75 3.68
CA LEU A 104 -18.95 -2.59 3.11
C LEU A 104 -20.17 -3.02 2.28
N LYS A 105 -21.28 -2.32 2.47
CA LYS A 105 -22.52 -2.61 1.73
C LYS A 105 -22.59 -1.77 0.47
N SER A 106 -22.93 -2.43 -0.64
CA SER A 106 -23.27 -1.72 -1.88
C SER A 106 -24.49 -0.85 -1.66
N PRO A 107 -24.47 0.42 -2.08
CA PRO A 107 -25.64 1.31 -1.96
C PRO A 107 -26.80 0.93 -2.88
N THR A 108 -26.53 0.14 -3.91
CA THR A 108 -27.54 -0.37 -4.86
C THR A 108 -27.28 -1.84 -5.17
N GLU A 109 -28.27 -2.52 -5.78
CA GLU A 109 -28.23 -3.94 -6.13
C GLU A 109 -28.48 -4.17 -7.63
N LYS A 110 -28.14 -3.19 -8.45
CA LYS A 110 -28.37 -3.21 -9.90
C LYS A 110 -27.65 -4.34 -10.62
N ARG A 111 -26.48 -4.78 -10.09
CA ARG A 111 -25.70 -5.91 -10.63
C ARG A 111 -26.48 -7.23 -10.68
N PHE A 112 -27.50 -7.40 -9.84
CA PHE A 112 -28.27 -8.64 -9.79
C PHE A 112 -29.28 -8.80 -10.93
N TYR A 113 -29.56 -7.72 -11.67
CA TYR A 113 -30.46 -7.73 -12.83
C TYR A 113 -29.86 -7.05 -14.07
N ASP A 114 -28.54 -7.19 -14.24
CA ASP A 114 -27.77 -6.63 -15.36
C ASP A 114 -27.87 -5.08 -15.48
N GLY A 115 -28.28 -4.39 -14.41
CA GLY A 115 -28.42 -2.93 -14.40
C GLY A 115 -27.12 -2.17 -14.08
N ALA A 116 -26.05 -2.88 -13.69
CA ALA A 116 -24.72 -2.33 -13.46
C ALA A 116 -23.65 -3.43 -13.53
N PRO A 117 -22.41 -3.10 -13.87
CA PRO A 117 -21.29 -4.03 -13.71
C PRO A 117 -21.08 -4.46 -12.25
N ILE A 118 -20.54 -5.65 -12.05
CA ILE A 118 -20.02 -6.06 -10.74
C ILE A 118 -18.65 -5.45 -10.58
N ALA A 119 -18.45 -4.71 -9.50
CA ALA A 119 -17.18 -4.04 -9.21
C ALA A 119 -16.63 -4.43 -7.84
N ASN A 120 -15.31 -4.40 -7.69
CA ASN A 120 -14.63 -4.50 -6.41
C ASN A 120 -13.30 -3.73 -6.40
N LEU A 121 -12.80 -3.51 -5.19
CA LEU A 121 -11.54 -2.84 -4.91
C LEU A 121 -10.63 -3.78 -4.13
N THR A 122 -9.44 -4.03 -4.65
CA THR A 122 -8.39 -4.79 -3.98
C THR A 122 -7.23 -3.86 -3.64
N ILE A 123 -6.75 -3.92 -2.41
CA ILE A 123 -5.63 -3.13 -1.90
C ILE A 123 -4.61 -4.10 -1.30
N SER A 124 -3.41 -4.16 -1.87
CA SER A 124 -2.34 -5.03 -1.40
C SER A 124 -1.21 -4.20 -0.80
N THR A 125 -1.08 -4.30 0.50
CA THR A 125 0.04 -3.74 1.26
C THR A 125 1.20 -4.74 1.31
N LYS A 126 2.33 -4.37 1.89
CA LYS A 126 3.46 -5.31 2.10
C LYS A 126 3.11 -6.50 3.00
N LYS A 127 2.09 -6.36 3.85
CA LYS A 127 1.72 -7.36 4.85
C LYS A 127 0.49 -8.17 4.45
N ASN A 128 -0.55 -7.51 3.95
CA ASN A 128 -1.85 -8.10 3.72
C ASN A 128 -2.47 -7.61 2.41
N THR A 129 -3.40 -8.40 1.90
CA THR A 129 -4.30 -8.01 0.81
C THR A 129 -5.72 -7.90 1.36
N TYR A 130 -6.36 -6.80 1.05
CA TYR A 130 -7.72 -6.43 1.46
C TYR A 130 -8.59 -6.34 0.21
N ILE A 131 -9.75 -6.97 0.26
CA ILE A 131 -10.70 -7.00 -0.87
C ILE A 131 -12.04 -6.50 -0.36
N SER A 132 -12.63 -5.53 -1.06
CA SER A 132 -13.98 -5.08 -0.73
C SER A 132 -15.01 -6.16 -1.03
N SER A 133 -16.19 -6.07 -0.41
CA SER A 133 -17.36 -6.74 -0.97
C SER A 133 -17.64 -6.24 -2.38
N ASP A 134 -18.34 -7.06 -3.17
CA ASP A 134 -18.79 -6.63 -4.49
C ASP A 134 -19.84 -5.55 -4.38
N PHE A 135 -19.75 -4.55 -5.27
CA PHE A 135 -20.71 -3.46 -5.38
C PHE A 135 -21.03 -3.18 -6.86
N ASP A 136 -22.01 -2.34 -7.09
CA ASP A 136 -22.39 -1.94 -8.44
C ASP A 136 -21.38 -0.94 -9.02
N GLY A 137 -20.84 -1.20 -10.20
CA GLY A 137 -19.99 -0.26 -10.92
C GLY A 137 -20.67 1.10 -11.08
N GLY A 138 -19.97 2.17 -10.71
CA GLY A 138 -20.51 3.52 -10.63
C GLY A 138 -21.24 3.85 -9.30
N PHE A 139 -21.43 2.87 -8.40
CA PHE A 139 -22.14 3.03 -7.13
C PHE A 139 -21.34 2.38 -5.99
N SER A 140 -20.13 2.82 -5.77
CA SER A 140 -19.29 2.30 -4.70
C SER A 140 -19.80 2.70 -3.30
N PRO A 141 -19.54 1.87 -2.26
CA PRO A 141 -19.84 2.22 -0.87
C PRO A 141 -19.25 3.59 -0.49
N LYS A 142 -19.98 4.34 0.34
CA LYS A 142 -19.63 5.73 0.70
C LYS A 142 -18.23 5.86 1.32
N GLU A 143 -17.77 4.82 2.04
CA GLU A 143 -16.50 4.79 2.73
C GLU A 143 -15.30 4.76 1.78
N ILE A 144 -15.49 4.24 0.56
CA ILE A 144 -14.46 4.15 -0.49
C ILE A 144 -14.81 4.97 -1.74
N ASN A 145 -15.99 5.60 -1.78
CA ASN A 145 -16.50 6.26 -2.97
C ASN A 145 -15.59 7.37 -3.49
N ALA A 146 -15.10 8.23 -2.61
CA ALA A 146 -14.20 9.31 -3.01
C ALA A 146 -12.90 8.79 -3.64
N PHE A 147 -12.35 7.70 -3.10
CA PHE A 147 -11.15 7.07 -3.61
C PHE A 147 -11.37 6.40 -4.97
N VAL A 148 -12.45 5.62 -5.09
CA VAL A 148 -12.82 4.93 -6.35
C VAL A 148 -13.09 5.94 -7.46
N ASN A 149 -13.84 7.01 -7.18
CA ASN A 149 -14.12 8.05 -8.16
C ASN A 149 -12.86 8.78 -8.62
N ALA A 150 -11.97 9.16 -7.70
CA ALA A 150 -10.69 9.79 -8.06
C ALA A 150 -9.84 8.87 -8.94
N LEU A 151 -9.81 7.57 -8.64
CA LEU A 151 -9.08 6.58 -9.44
C LEU A 151 -9.65 6.47 -10.87
N ILE A 152 -10.98 6.45 -11.00
CA ILE A 152 -11.67 6.41 -12.30
C ILE A 152 -11.41 7.71 -13.08
N GLU A 153 -11.56 8.87 -12.46
CA GLU A 153 -11.33 10.17 -13.09
C GLU A 153 -9.90 10.30 -13.64
N ILE A 154 -8.90 9.86 -12.89
CA ILE A 154 -7.52 9.86 -13.34
C ILE A 154 -7.36 8.94 -14.56
N ALA A 155 -7.91 7.74 -14.51
CA ALA A 155 -7.84 6.78 -15.61
C ALA A 155 -8.53 7.30 -16.88
N GLU A 156 -9.65 8.01 -16.75
CA GLU A 156 -10.38 8.61 -17.88
C GLU A 156 -9.63 9.77 -18.52
N LYS A 157 -9.03 10.65 -17.70
CA LYS A 157 -8.20 11.76 -18.21
C LYS A 157 -6.98 11.28 -19.00
N LEU A 158 -6.44 10.13 -18.64
CA LEU A 158 -5.25 9.59 -19.28
C LEU A 158 -5.57 8.77 -20.54
N ASN A 159 -6.82 8.38 -20.73
CA ASN A 159 -7.27 7.56 -21.87
C ASN A 159 -7.92 8.42 -22.99
N ASN A 160 -8.07 9.75 -22.79
CA ASN A 160 -8.52 10.73 -23.77
C ASN A 160 -7.34 11.50 -24.37
#